data_973e52524b6f0fea67a515dd4525943b
#
_entry.id   973e52524b6f0fea67a515dd4525943b
#
_cell.length_a   1.000
_cell.length_b   1.000
_cell.length_c   1.000
_cell.angle_alpha   90.00
_cell.angle_beta   90.00
_cell.angle_gamma   90.00
#
_symmetry.space_group_name_H-M   'P 1'
#
loop_
_entity.id
_entity.type
_entity.pdbx_description
1 polymer ?
#
loop_
_entity_poly.entity_id
_entity_poly.type
_entity_poly.pdbx_seq_one_letter_code
_entity_poly.pdbx_strand_id
1 'polypeptide(L)'
;VVKGSPEEIERLNKIERIKEAEALAVIRYGITKILGWNAKTAFEYFNREAMEAAKLERACSYVKFPRDLSRTKDFWYIVYKAFPEQIDYNPNKRVLSLYQRLLDGEIKHFPRQVFKGGEGLERLYTLLHYVITNNIPAAKLEDLYEVFGDKAKCNKLLKELQLYYAYKDYFDSPLDFLHHSLGEDGDDFLYSYYQYMNSLKHVN
;
A
#
# COMPACT_ATOMS: atom_id res chain seq x y z
N VAL A 1 2.71 29.19 20.29
CA VAL A 1 2.21 29.12 18.89
C VAL A 1 2.25 30.54 18.36
N VAL A 2 3.29 30.91 17.57
CA VAL A 2 3.40 32.23 16.94
C VAL A 2 2.34 32.26 15.83
N LYS A 3 1.31 33.05 15.99
CA LYS A 3 0.33 33.37 14.95
C LYS A 3 1.00 34.36 13.99
N GLY A 4 1.63 33.86 12.92
CA GLY A 4 2.09 34.72 11.83
C GLY A 4 0.92 35.38 11.11
N SER A 5 1.13 36.58 10.55
CA SER A 5 0.12 37.23 9.70
C SER A 5 -0.13 36.39 8.44
N PRO A 6 -1.29 36.49 7.78
CA PRO A 6 -1.55 35.79 6.51
C PRO A 6 -0.46 36.00 5.47
N GLU A 7 0.08 37.23 5.40
CA GLU A 7 1.18 37.59 4.47
C GLU A 7 2.50 36.88 4.81
N GLU A 8 2.79 36.73 6.10
CA GLU A 8 3.97 36.01 6.56
C GLU A 8 3.89 34.51 6.32
N ILE A 9 2.68 33.93 6.49
CA ILE A 9 2.39 32.53 6.16
C ILE A 9 2.54 32.30 4.66
N GLU A 10 2.03 33.20 3.82
CA GLU A 10 2.14 33.11 2.36
C GLU A 10 3.61 33.22 1.90
N ARG A 11 4.37 34.16 2.48
CA ARG A 11 5.81 34.30 2.23
C ARG A 11 6.59 33.03 2.61
N LEU A 12 6.31 32.47 3.77
CA LEU A 12 6.97 31.23 4.21
C LEU A 12 6.61 30.04 3.30
N ASN A 13 5.35 29.91 2.94
CA ASN A 13 4.90 28.88 2.00
C ASN A 13 5.56 29.02 0.62
N LYS A 14 5.77 30.24 0.14
CA LYS A 14 6.49 30.48 -1.12
C LYS A 14 7.96 30.06 -1.04
N ILE A 15 8.64 30.42 0.06
CA ILE A 15 10.04 30.01 0.30
C ILE A 15 10.16 28.49 0.38
N GLU A 16 9.23 27.83 1.05
CA GLU A 16 9.25 26.36 1.16
C GLU A 16 8.98 25.66 -0.17
N ARG A 17 8.09 26.22 -1.03
CA ARG A 17 7.87 25.70 -2.39
C ARG A 17 9.12 25.80 -3.26
N ILE A 18 9.85 26.91 -3.16
CA ILE A 18 11.11 27.09 -3.89
C ILE A 18 12.13 26.06 -3.43
N LYS A 19 12.29 25.85 -2.13
CA LYS A 19 13.21 24.85 -1.57
C LYS A 19 12.88 23.42 -2.01
N GLU A 20 11.59 23.06 -2.06
CA GLU A 20 11.17 21.75 -2.55
C GLU A 20 11.49 21.59 -4.03
N ALA A 21 11.23 22.60 -4.87
CA ALA A 21 11.53 22.55 -6.31
C ALA A 21 13.04 22.38 -6.60
N GLU A 22 13.88 23.12 -5.87
CA GLU A 22 15.34 22.98 -5.95
C GLU A 22 15.79 21.58 -5.49
N ALA A 23 15.23 21.08 -4.40
CA ALA A 23 15.54 19.74 -3.90
C ALA A 23 15.15 18.65 -4.91
N LEU A 24 13.98 18.76 -5.55
CA LEU A 24 13.56 17.81 -6.58
C LEU A 24 14.47 17.85 -7.81
N ALA A 25 15.01 19.03 -8.18
CA ALA A 25 15.99 19.14 -9.26
C ALA A 25 17.31 18.44 -8.88
N VAL A 26 17.78 18.60 -7.64
CA VAL A 26 18.96 17.89 -7.12
C VAL A 26 18.74 16.39 -7.08
N ILE A 27 17.56 15.93 -6.65
CA ILE A 27 17.20 14.51 -6.63
C ILE A 27 17.21 13.93 -8.05
N ARG A 28 16.60 14.62 -9.03
CA ARG A 28 16.63 14.21 -10.43
C ARG A 28 18.07 14.07 -10.95
N TYR A 29 18.91 15.07 -10.66
CA TYR A 29 20.31 15.03 -11.05
C TYR A 29 21.05 13.85 -10.41
N GLY A 30 20.90 13.63 -9.11
CA GLY A 30 21.52 12.52 -8.40
C GLY A 30 21.09 11.15 -8.95
N ILE A 31 19.80 10.97 -9.22
CA ILE A 31 19.28 9.73 -9.82
C ILE A 31 19.82 9.53 -11.24
N THR A 32 19.76 10.55 -12.08
CA THR A 32 20.09 10.38 -13.51
C THR A 32 21.59 10.45 -13.79
N LYS A 33 22.36 11.27 -13.07
CA LYS A 33 23.77 11.52 -13.36
C LYS A 33 24.72 10.80 -12.42
N ILE A 34 24.36 10.63 -11.16
CA ILE A 34 25.23 9.94 -10.18
C ILE A 34 24.93 8.45 -10.18
N LEU A 35 23.65 8.05 -10.07
CA LEU A 35 23.27 6.63 -10.09
C LEU A 35 23.13 6.07 -11.52
N GLY A 36 23.04 6.92 -12.54
CA GLY A 36 22.85 6.49 -13.93
C GLY A 36 21.50 5.87 -14.23
N TRP A 37 20.50 6.12 -13.37
CA TRP A 37 19.19 5.48 -13.47
C TRP A 37 18.19 6.36 -14.21
N ASN A 38 17.28 5.72 -14.97
CA ASN A 38 16.08 6.37 -15.47
C ASN A 38 15.00 6.39 -14.37
N ALA A 39 13.90 7.11 -14.61
CA ALA A 39 12.82 7.24 -13.64
C ALA A 39 12.20 5.91 -13.22
N LYS A 40 12.00 4.97 -14.17
CA LYS A 40 11.42 3.66 -13.90
C LYS A 40 12.33 2.82 -13.01
N THR A 41 13.62 2.74 -13.33
CA THR A 41 14.63 2.05 -12.51
C THR A 41 14.69 2.66 -11.10
N ALA A 42 14.69 3.99 -11.01
CA ALA A 42 14.69 4.67 -9.72
C ALA A 42 13.41 4.35 -8.92
N PHE A 43 12.26 4.30 -9.57
CA PHE A 43 11.00 3.98 -8.90
C PHE A 43 11.02 2.58 -8.29
N GLU A 44 11.67 1.62 -8.90
CA GLU A 44 11.79 0.23 -8.42
C GLU A 44 12.87 0.07 -7.35
N TYR A 45 14.03 0.73 -7.50
CA TYR A 45 15.22 0.42 -6.71
C TYR A 45 15.71 1.54 -5.80
N PHE A 46 15.17 2.78 -5.90
CA PHE A 46 15.60 3.88 -5.04
C PHE A 46 15.22 3.61 -3.58
N ASN A 47 16.23 3.45 -2.77
CA ASN A 47 16.12 3.10 -1.35
C ASN A 47 17.09 3.96 -0.54
N ARG A 48 17.23 3.65 0.75
CA ARG A 48 18.12 4.38 1.65
C ARG A 48 19.58 4.31 1.20
N GLU A 49 20.05 3.16 0.78
CA GLU A 49 21.43 2.96 0.34
C GLU A 49 21.74 3.76 -0.92
N ALA A 50 20.84 3.75 -1.91
CA ALA A 50 20.97 4.55 -3.12
C ALA A 50 20.94 6.05 -2.83
N MET A 51 20.08 6.49 -1.90
CA MET A 51 20.01 7.87 -1.43
C MET A 51 21.34 8.32 -0.80
N GLU A 52 21.90 7.51 0.07
CA GLU A 52 23.18 7.76 0.74
C GLU A 52 24.34 7.75 -0.25
N ALA A 53 24.38 6.79 -1.19
CA ALA A 53 25.40 6.71 -2.25
C ALA A 53 25.38 7.94 -3.15
N ALA A 54 24.22 8.47 -3.47
CA ALA A 54 24.06 9.68 -4.26
C ALA A 54 24.13 10.98 -3.44
N LYS A 55 24.32 10.93 -2.12
CA LYS A 55 24.36 12.06 -1.17
C LYS A 55 23.11 12.94 -1.23
N LEU A 56 21.94 12.31 -1.32
CA LEU A 56 20.65 12.97 -1.51
C LEU A 56 19.85 13.18 -0.22
N GLU A 57 20.36 12.80 0.97
CA GLU A 57 19.64 12.83 2.24
C GLU A 57 19.07 14.21 2.56
N ARG A 58 19.88 15.25 2.34
CA ARG A 58 19.45 16.63 2.57
C ARG A 58 18.38 17.07 1.58
N ALA A 59 18.53 16.75 0.30
CA ALA A 59 17.53 17.07 -0.71
C ALA A 59 16.20 16.33 -0.41
N CYS A 60 16.26 15.05 -0.12
CA CYS A 60 15.07 14.24 0.24
C CYS A 60 14.36 14.75 1.50
N SER A 61 15.06 15.40 2.42
CA SER A 61 14.45 15.99 3.62
C SER A 61 13.55 17.19 3.34
N TYR A 62 13.69 17.85 2.20
CA TYR A 62 12.85 18.97 1.77
C TYR A 62 11.60 18.54 1.00
N VAL A 63 11.48 17.26 0.62
CA VAL A 63 10.30 16.75 -0.06
C VAL A 63 9.12 16.74 0.92
N LYS A 64 8.03 17.39 0.54
CA LYS A 64 6.79 17.45 1.35
C LYS A 64 5.97 16.21 1.07
N PHE A 65 5.77 15.43 2.11
CA PHE A 65 4.92 14.24 2.08
C PHE A 65 3.48 14.57 2.48
N PRO A 66 2.48 13.92 1.89
CA PRO A 66 1.15 13.86 2.47
C PRO A 66 1.20 13.39 3.92
N ARG A 67 0.20 13.77 4.74
CA ARG A 67 0.21 13.48 6.18
C ARG A 67 0.35 12.00 6.52
N ASP A 68 -0.26 11.16 5.73
CA ASP A 68 -0.22 9.69 5.84
C ASP A 68 1.13 9.08 5.49
N LEU A 69 1.89 9.72 4.58
CA LEU A 69 3.22 9.27 4.16
C LEU A 69 4.37 9.95 4.92
N SER A 70 4.11 11.00 5.68
CA SER A 70 5.14 11.86 6.30
C SER A 70 6.09 11.14 7.26
N ARG A 71 5.67 9.99 7.82
CA ARG A 71 6.47 9.21 8.78
C ARG A 71 7.26 8.07 8.15
N THR A 72 7.04 7.75 6.89
CA THR A 72 7.59 6.55 6.25
C THR A 72 8.83 6.81 5.42
N LYS A 73 9.15 8.09 5.10
CA LYS A 73 10.14 8.47 4.07
C LYS A 73 9.97 7.58 2.84
N ASP A 74 8.79 7.65 2.23
CA ASP A 74 8.46 6.85 1.08
C ASP A 74 9.33 7.21 -0.11
N PHE A 75 10.29 6.35 -0.44
CA PHE A 75 11.21 6.56 -1.54
C PHE A 75 10.51 6.59 -2.90
N TRP A 76 9.43 5.84 -3.09
CA TRP A 76 8.64 5.89 -4.33
C TRP A 76 7.94 7.23 -4.49
N TYR A 77 7.42 7.80 -3.40
CA TYR A 77 6.85 9.14 -3.44
C TYR A 77 7.89 10.19 -3.78
N ILE A 78 9.12 10.07 -3.27
CA ILE A 78 10.24 10.94 -3.63
C ILE A 78 10.53 10.87 -5.13
N VAL A 79 10.62 9.66 -5.68
CA VAL A 79 10.89 9.47 -7.12
C VAL A 79 9.71 9.97 -7.96
N TYR A 80 8.47 9.70 -7.56
CA TYR A 80 7.29 10.25 -8.23
C TYR A 80 7.34 11.79 -8.26
N LYS A 81 7.59 12.44 -7.14
CA LYS A 81 7.70 13.90 -7.05
C LYS A 81 8.85 14.44 -7.93
N ALA A 82 9.93 13.69 -8.05
CA ALA A 82 11.03 14.06 -8.92
C ALA A 82 10.73 13.86 -10.41
N PHE A 83 9.91 12.88 -10.78
CA PHE A 83 9.58 12.53 -12.17
C PHE A 83 8.07 12.36 -12.39
N PRO A 84 7.22 13.38 -12.09
CA PRO A 84 5.78 13.23 -12.08
C PRO A 84 5.17 12.90 -13.45
N GLU A 85 5.87 13.27 -14.55
CA GLU A 85 5.42 13.00 -15.92
C GLU A 85 5.79 11.59 -16.41
N GLN A 86 6.69 10.90 -15.71
CA GLN A 86 7.21 9.59 -16.10
C GLN A 86 6.75 8.46 -15.19
N ILE A 87 6.26 8.79 -14.01
CA ILE A 87 5.85 7.85 -12.98
C ILE A 87 4.37 8.03 -12.66
N ASP A 88 3.58 7.02 -12.92
CA ASP A 88 2.21 6.94 -12.44
C ASP A 88 2.22 6.42 -10.99
N TYR A 89 2.20 7.34 -10.03
CA TYR A 89 2.13 6.99 -8.62
C TYR A 89 0.69 6.75 -8.21
N ASN A 90 0.34 5.48 -8.13
CA ASN A 90 -0.91 5.05 -7.52
C ASN A 90 -0.60 4.28 -6.22
N PRO A 91 -0.96 4.82 -5.04
CA PRO A 91 -0.71 4.14 -3.76
C PRO A 91 -1.30 2.72 -3.69
N ASN A 92 -2.44 2.51 -4.35
CA ASN A 92 -3.10 1.21 -4.37
C ASN A 92 -2.31 0.19 -5.23
N LYS A 93 -1.89 0.57 -6.42
CA LYS A 93 -1.02 -0.29 -7.25
C LYS A 93 0.31 -0.62 -6.56
N ARG A 94 0.81 0.31 -5.78
CA ARG A 94 2.03 0.12 -5.00
C ARG A 94 1.92 -0.99 -3.97
N VAL A 95 0.78 -1.13 -3.29
CA VAL A 95 0.60 -2.21 -2.31
C VAL A 95 0.73 -3.59 -2.96
N LEU A 96 0.32 -3.72 -4.21
CA LEU A 96 0.47 -4.96 -4.99
C LEU A 96 1.94 -5.26 -5.30
N SER A 97 2.72 -4.24 -5.67
CA SER A 97 4.17 -4.38 -5.87
C SER A 97 4.89 -4.76 -4.57
N LEU A 98 4.51 -4.17 -3.44
CA LEU A 98 5.03 -4.54 -2.12
C LEU A 98 4.66 -5.98 -1.76
N TYR A 99 3.46 -6.41 -2.08
CA TYR A 99 3.02 -7.78 -1.85
C TYR A 99 3.82 -8.79 -2.68
N GLN A 100 4.06 -8.50 -3.95
CA GLN A 100 4.92 -9.35 -4.77
C GLN A 100 6.34 -9.46 -4.19
N ARG A 101 6.95 -8.36 -3.79
CA ARG A 101 8.26 -8.35 -3.13
C ARG A 101 8.29 -9.13 -1.82
N LEU A 102 7.16 -9.15 -1.10
CA LEU A 102 7.02 -9.98 0.11
C LEU A 102 6.99 -11.47 -0.24
N LEU A 103 6.25 -11.84 -1.28
CA LEU A 103 6.20 -13.24 -1.79
C LEU A 103 7.57 -13.70 -2.33
N ASP A 104 8.28 -12.81 -3.00
CA ASP A 104 9.62 -13.07 -3.54
C ASP A 104 10.71 -13.12 -2.45
N GLY A 105 10.36 -12.80 -1.21
CA GLY A 105 11.28 -12.79 -0.06
C GLY A 105 12.24 -11.59 -0.02
N GLU A 106 12.05 -10.59 -0.89
CA GLU A 106 12.86 -9.36 -0.89
C GLU A 106 12.59 -8.51 0.37
N ILE A 107 11.37 -8.55 0.88
CA ILE A 107 11.00 -7.94 2.16
C ILE A 107 10.38 -8.99 3.07
N LYS A 108 10.63 -8.88 4.38
CA LYS A 108 10.13 -9.86 5.37
C LYS A 108 8.72 -9.54 5.88
N HIS A 109 8.28 -8.30 5.76
CA HIS A 109 6.98 -7.83 6.21
C HIS A 109 6.64 -6.50 5.53
N PHE A 110 5.37 -6.17 5.48
CA PHE A 110 4.93 -4.87 4.99
C PHE A 110 5.51 -3.72 5.83
N PRO A 111 5.85 -2.58 5.21
CA PRO A 111 6.19 -1.37 5.96
C PRO A 111 5.07 -0.97 6.93
N ARG A 112 5.42 -0.64 8.17
CA ARG A 112 4.47 -0.42 9.29
C ARG A 112 3.33 0.56 9.02
N GLN A 113 3.47 1.45 8.05
CA GLN A 113 2.50 2.51 7.77
C GLN A 113 1.63 2.23 6.55
N VAL A 114 1.87 1.13 5.82
CA VAL A 114 1.18 0.85 4.55
C VAL A 114 -0.34 0.79 4.73
N PHE A 115 -0.80 0.21 5.82
CA PHE A 115 -2.23 0.02 6.09
C PHE A 115 -2.78 0.98 7.16
N LYS A 116 -2.08 2.06 7.52
CA LYS A 116 -2.57 3.01 8.53
C LYS A 116 -3.36 4.15 7.92
N GLY A 117 -4.42 4.57 8.66
CA GLY A 117 -5.33 5.65 8.25
C GLY A 117 -6.34 5.21 7.20
N GLY A 118 -7.23 6.11 6.78
CA GLY A 118 -8.29 5.82 5.81
C GLY A 118 -7.75 5.30 4.48
N GLU A 119 -6.74 5.95 3.89
CA GLU A 119 -6.09 5.47 2.67
C GLU A 119 -5.35 4.13 2.87
N GLY A 120 -4.92 3.82 4.09
CA GLY A 120 -4.32 2.54 4.43
C GLY A 120 -5.33 1.41 4.35
N LEU A 121 -6.57 1.66 4.75
CA LEU A 121 -7.67 0.72 4.63
C LEU A 121 -8.03 0.46 3.16
N GLU A 122 -8.09 1.51 2.33
CA GLU A 122 -8.30 1.38 0.89
C GLU A 122 -7.21 0.52 0.21
N ARG A 123 -5.95 0.73 0.60
CA ARG A 123 -4.84 -0.12 0.13
C ARG A 123 -4.99 -1.58 0.57
N LEU A 124 -5.46 -1.79 1.79
CA LEU A 124 -5.72 -3.14 2.28
C LEU A 124 -6.82 -3.80 1.46
N TYR A 125 -7.94 -3.14 1.21
CA TYR A 125 -9.01 -3.67 0.36
C TYR A 125 -8.52 -3.99 -1.06
N THR A 126 -7.74 -3.09 -1.67
CA THR A 126 -7.14 -3.35 -2.99
C THR A 126 -6.27 -4.60 -2.99
N LEU A 127 -5.45 -4.79 -1.94
CA LEU A 127 -4.61 -5.96 -1.80
C LEU A 127 -5.44 -7.23 -1.62
N LEU A 128 -6.45 -7.19 -0.77
CA LEU A 128 -7.30 -8.34 -0.47
C LEU A 128 -8.10 -8.78 -1.69
N HIS A 129 -8.68 -7.82 -2.41
CA HIS A 129 -9.37 -8.08 -3.67
C HIS A 129 -8.43 -8.78 -4.68
N TYR A 130 -7.21 -8.24 -4.85
CA TYR A 130 -6.21 -8.85 -5.72
C TYR A 130 -5.86 -10.28 -5.30
N VAL A 131 -5.62 -10.51 -4.02
CA VAL A 131 -5.24 -11.84 -3.50
C VAL A 131 -6.36 -12.84 -3.70
N ILE A 132 -7.61 -12.48 -3.42
CA ILE A 132 -8.76 -13.37 -3.58
C ILE A 132 -8.96 -13.71 -5.06
N THR A 133 -8.87 -12.73 -5.95
CA THR A 133 -9.12 -12.92 -7.37
C THR A 133 -7.99 -13.64 -8.10
N ASN A 134 -6.74 -13.55 -7.62
CA ASN A 134 -5.58 -14.08 -8.36
C ASN A 134 -4.86 -15.25 -7.66
N ASN A 135 -4.88 -15.31 -6.34
CA ASN A 135 -4.08 -16.28 -5.58
C ASN A 135 -4.92 -17.38 -4.93
N ILE A 136 -6.22 -17.19 -4.80
CA ILE A 136 -7.11 -18.27 -4.45
C ILE A 136 -7.55 -18.86 -5.79
N PRO A 137 -7.15 -20.10 -6.13
CA PRO A 137 -7.62 -20.72 -7.37
C PRO A 137 -9.11 -20.53 -7.47
N ALA A 138 -9.63 -20.30 -8.68
CA ALA A 138 -11.07 -20.16 -8.95
C ALA A 138 -11.82 -21.43 -8.53
N ALA A 139 -11.72 -21.69 -7.26
CA ALA A 139 -12.47 -22.66 -6.51
C ALA A 139 -13.92 -22.27 -6.73
N LYS A 140 -14.75 -23.24 -6.84
CA LYS A 140 -16.19 -23.02 -6.80
C LYS A 140 -16.49 -22.18 -5.55
N LEU A 141 -17.54 -21.40 -5.62
CA LEU A 141 -17.94 -20.52 -4.51
C LEU A 141 -18.05 -21.30 -3.17
N GLU A 142 -18.48 -22.58 -3.27
CA GLU A 142 -18.56 -23.50 -2.12
C GLU A 142 -17.21 -23.77 -1.45
N ASP A 143 -16.12 -23.84 -2.21
CA ASP A 143 -14.78 -24.07 -1.65
C ASP A 143 -14.30 -22.84 -0.85
N LEU A 144 -14.66 -21.63 -1.29
CA LEU A 144 -14.42 -20.40 -0.53
C LEU A 144 -15.22 -20.39 0.77
N TYR A 145 -16.48 -20.81 0.74
CA TYR A 145 -17.32 -20.92 1.94
C TYR A 145 -16.73 -21.89 2.96
N GLU A 146 -16.23 -23.02 2.50
CA GLU A 146 -15.61 -24.03 3.38
C GLU A 146 -14.36 -23.46 4.08
N VAL A 147 -13.52 -22.74 3.34
CA VAL A 147 -12.29 -22.14 3.88
C VAL A 147 -12.60 -21.00 4.85
N PHE A 148 -13.45 -20.04 4.45
CA PHE A 148 -13.71 -18.84 5.24
C PHE A 148 -14.76 -19.06 6.33
N GLY A 149 -15.58 -20.10 6.24
CA GLY A 149 -16.47 -20.54 7.32
C GLY A 149 -15.75 -21.26 8.46
N ASP A 150 -14.55 -21.81 8.21
CA ASP A 150 -13.68 -22.44 9.19
C ASP A 150 -12.52 -21.51 9.58
N LYS A 151 -12.55 -21.02 10.82
CA LYS A 151 -11.52 -20.11 11.33
C LYS A 151 -10.11 -20.70 11.28
N ALA A 152 -9.94 -22.00 11.45
CA ALA A 152 -8.62 -22.63 11.43
C ALA A 152 -8.08 -22.73 10.00
N LYS A 153 -8.92 -23.13 9.04
CA LYS A 153 -8.59 -23.18 7.62
C LYS A 153 -8.26 -21.79 7.08
N CYS A 154 -9.11 -20.80 7.40
CA CYS A 154 -8.87 -19.40 7.02
C CYS A 154 -7.56 -18.87 7.59
N ASN A 155 -7.29 -19.05 8.86
CA ASN A 155 -6.04 -18.61 9.48
C ASN A 155 -4.81 -19.26 8.84
N LYS A 156 -4.91 -20.54 8.46
CA LYS A 156 -3.83 -21.24 7.76
C LYS A 156 -3.57 -20.61 6.40
N LEU A 157 -4.61 -20.42 5.60
CA LEU A 157 -4.53 -19.78 4.28
C LEU A 157 -3.93 -18.37 4.38
N LEU A 158 -4.43 -17.54 5.29
CA LEU A 158 -3.92 -16.17 5.46
C LEU A 158 -2.47 -16.11 5.93
N LYS A 159 -2.00 -17.12 6.67
CA LYS A 159 -0.57 -17.25 7.02
C LYS A 159 0.27 -17.62 5.80
N GLU A 160 -0.18 -18.56 4.99
CA GLU A 160 0.48 -18.96 3.73
C GLU A 160 0.57 -17.79 2.77
N LEU A 161 -0.47 -16.97 2.69
CA LEU A 161 -0.52 -15.73 1.90
C LEU A 161 0.16 -14.53 2.58
N GLN A 162 0.73 -14.70 3.77
CA GLN A 162 1.38 -13.65 4.56
C GLN A 162 0.47 -12.45 4.93
N LEU A 163 -0.84 -12.65 4.95
CA LEU A 163 -1.85 -11.62 5.25
C LEU A 163 -2.46 -11.74 6.65
N TYR A 164 -2.08 -12.75 7.43
CA TYR A 164 -2.70 -13.05 8.73
C TYR A 164 -2.69 -11.84 9.69
N TYR A 165 -1.58 -11.11 9.79
CA TYR A 165 -1.49 -9.96 10.67
C TYR A 165 -2.31 -8.78 10.18
N ALA A 166 -2.33 -8.52 8.87
CA ALA A 166 -3.18 -7.49 8.29
C ALA A 166 -4.67 -7.79 8.53
N TYR A 167 -5.08 -9.06 8.33
CA TYR A 167 -6.43 -9.51 8.65
C TYR A 167 -6.78 -9.26 10.13
N LYS A 168 -5.96 -9.74 11.05
CA LYS A 168 -6.24 -9.69 12.49
C LYS A 168 -6.36 -8.28 13.05
N ASP A 169 -5.65 -7.32 12.46
CA ASP A 169 -5.63 -5.94 12.94
C ASP A 169 -6.86 -5.13 12.47
N TYR A 170 -7.59 -5.58 11.45
CA TYR A 170 -8.65 -4.80 10.80
C TYR A 170 -10.00 -5.49 10.69
N PHE A 171 -10.09 -6.81 10.87
CA PHE A 171 -11.33 -7.56 10.66
C PHE A 171 -11.66 -8.44 11.85
N ASP A 172 -12.93 -8.46 12.25
CA ASP A 172 -13.41 -9.23 13.39
C ASP A 172 -13.58 -10.71 13.05
N SER A 173 -13.85 -11.02 11.80
CA SER A 173 -14.08 -12.39 11.33
C SER A 173 -13.53 -12.63 9.92
N PRO A 174 -13.27 -13.91 9.56
CA PRO A 174 -12.93 -14.27 8.19
C PRO A 174 -13.97 -13.88 7.15
N LEU A 175 -15.24 -13.91 7.50
CA LEU A 175 -16.33 -13.50 6.61
C LEU A 175 -16.35 -11.99 6.40
N ASP A 176 -16.10 -11.21 7.43
CA ASP A 176 -15.96 -9.77 7.35
C ASP A 176 -14.82 -9.38 6.42
N PHE A 177 -13.67 -10.03 6.57
CA PHE A 177 -12.54 -9.90 5.67
C PHE A 177 -12.92 -10.18 4.22
N LEU A 178 -13.61 -11.30 3.95
CA LEU A 178 -13.97 -11.72 2.61
C LEU A 178 -15.00 -10.76 1.98
N HIS A 179 -16.01 -10.36 2.74
CA HIS A 179 -17.01 -9.39 2.33
C HIS A 179 -16.39 -8.09 1.83
N HIS A 180 -15.53 -7.47 2.63
CA HIS A 180 -14.85 -6.25 2.25
C HIS A 180 -13.86 -6.42 1.08
N SER A 181 -13.30 -7.62 0.92
CA SER A 181 -12.37 -7.92 -0.17
C SER A 181 -13.04 -8.07 -1.53
N LEU A 182 -14.30 -8.48 -1.56
CA LEU A 182 -15.09 -8.63 -2.80
C LEU A 182 -15.70 -7.30 -3.28
N GLY A 183 -15.68 -6.24 -2.46
CA GLY A 183 -16.22 -4.94 -2.82
C GLY A 183 -17.73 -5.00 -3.09
N GLU A 184 -18.17 -4.54 -4.25
CA GLU A 184 -19.59 -4.51 -4.63
C GLU A 184 -20.24 -5.90 -4.69
N ASP A 185 -19.46 -6.96 -4.98
CA ASP A 185 -19.95 -8.34 -5.01
C ASP A 185 -20.02 -8.97 -3.60
N GLY A 186 -19.59 -8.26 -2.57
CA GLY A 186 -19.50 -8.77 -1.20
C GLY A 186 -20.86 -9.09 -0.58
N ASP A 187 -21.86 -8.25 -0.83
CA ASP A 187 -23.22 -8.45 -0.29
C ASP A 187 -23.88 -9.69 -0.91
N ASP A 188 -23.76 -9.89 -2.21
CA ASP A 188 -24.26 -11.07 -2.92
C ASP A 188 -23.54 -12.33 -2.46
N PHE A 189 -22.25 -12.24 -2.18
CA PHE A 189 -21.46 -13.33 -1.61
C PHE A 189 -21.98 -13.71 -0.22
N LEU A 190 -22.18 -12.75 0.68
CA LEU A 190 -22.72 -13.03 2.02
C LEU A 190 -24.12 -13.66 1.97
N TYR A 191 -24.98 -13.14 1.11
CA TYR A 191 -26.33 -13.71 0.91
C TYR A 191 -26.23 -15.17 0.48
N SER A 192 -25.43 -15.47 -0.53
CA SER A 192 -25.23 -16.83 -1.05
C SER A 192 -24.60 -17.75 0.01
N TYR A 193 -23.66 -17.24 0.82
CA TYR A 193 -23.07 -17.97 1.93
C TYR A 193 -24.12 -18.37 2.98
N TYR A 194 -25.00 -17.44 3.38
CA TYR A 194 -26.05 -17.76 4.35
C TYR A 194 -27.07 -18.76 3.81
N GLN A 195 -27.39 -18.70 2.52
CA GLN A 195 -28.26 -19.70 1.87
C GLN A 195 -27.59 -21.08 1.88
N TYR A 196 -26.31 -21.17 1.56
CA TYR A 196 -25.54 -22.41 1.64
C TYR A 196 -25.52 -23.00 3.05
N MET A 197 -25.21 -22.18 4.06
CA MET A 197 -25.17 -22.63 5.45
C MET A 197 -26.55 -23.10 5.97
N ASN A 198 -27.63 -22.47 5.53
CA ASN A 198 -28.98 -22.89 5.89
C ASN A 198 -29.35 -24.22 5.20
N SER A 199 -28.96 -24.46 3.96
CA SER A 199 -29.17 -25.71 3.26
C SER A 199 -28.53 -26.91 4.00
N LEU A 200 -27.32 -26.70 4.53
CA LEU A 200 -26.59 -27.71 5.29
C LEU A 200 -27.32 -28.08 6.62
N LYS A 201 -28.05 -27.15 7.26
CA LYS A 201 -28.79 -27.39 8.50
C LYS A 201 -30.05 -28.23 8.28
N HIS A 202 -30.60 -28.24 7.08
CA HIS A 202 -31.81 -29.01 6.72
C HIS A 202 -31.50 -30.40 6.17
N VAL A 203 -30.25 -30.79 6.02
CA VAL A 203 -29.82 -32.12 5.58
C VAL A 203 -29.48 -33.05 6.75
N ASN A 204 -29.43 -32.52 7.98
CA ASN A 204 -29.28 -33.28 9.24
C ASN A 204 -30.59 -33.28 10.00
#